data_d73abb047021b6e3bfc55c94fe3d4392
#
_entry.id   d73abb047021b6e3bfc55c94fe3d4392
#
_cell.length_a   1.000
_cell.length_b   1.000
_cell.length_c   1.000
_cell.angle_alpha   90.00
_cell.angle_beta   90.00
_cell.angle_gamma   90.00
#
_symmetry.space_group_name_H-M   'P 1'
#
loop_
_entity.id
_entity.type
_entity.pdbx_description
1 polymer ?
#
loop_
_entity_poly.entity_id
_entity_poly.type
_entity_poly.pdbx_seq_one_letter_code
_entity_poly.pdbx_strand_id
1 'polypeptide(L)'
;MLMTMTEEARYVFRELRAEDLDSWLETRRLCFPEDAVMDEEGFHRAHTLNPAGGRVLVGVCGEEVVSSYVAQPMRVRLGTEDVYFCHVVDSMVHPEHRKGLKNPGLFVRTAQAFFDRFGDMDAVHYGWPVERAQRIDRRFLEYKVVREELALVCELGPDSGAAEGDVVELTEAGPEVFALWERCALRWEASAVRDADYLRWRFFEHPSRRYTVLAALATDGSLEGLCVVGEDEIQAEGARALVDWLVPADEPEVAARARTP
;
A
#
# COMPACT_ATOMS: atom_id res chain seq x y z
N MET A 1 -1.91 -33.37 -36.79
CA MET A 1 -0.61 -32.71 -36.55
C MET A 1 -0.87 -31.60 -35.56
N LEU A 2 -0.80 -31.90 -34.27
CA LEU A 2 -0.94 -30.87 -33.20
C LEU A 2 0.31 -29.99 -33.27
N MET A 3 0.14 -28.73 -33.68
CA MET A 3 1.17 -27.71 -33.48
C MET A 3 1.37 -27.55 -31.99
N THR A 4 2.50 -28.01 -31.46
CA THR A 4 2.96 -27.65 -30.13
C THR A 4 3.17 -26.15 -30.16
N MET A 5 2.27 -25.39 -29.51
CA MET A 5 2.51 -23.97 -29.25
C MET A 5 3.83 -23.84 -28.46
N THR A 6 4.71 -22.98 -28.93
CA THR A 6 5.92 -22.65 -28.18
C THR A 6 5.50 -22.13 -26.80
N GLU A 7 6.27 -22.44 -25.77
CA GLU A 7 5.98 -22.05 -24.38
C GLU A 7 5.77 -20.52 -24.22
N GLU A 8 6.36 -19.73 -25.10
CA GLU A 8 6.20 -18.28 -25.16
C GLU A 8 4.80 -17.84 -25.65
N ALA A 9 4.18 -18.60 -26.55
CA ALA A 9 2.83 -18.31 -27.06
C ALA A 9 1.70 -18.75 -26.12
N ARG A 10 2.04 -19.38 -24.99
CA ARG A 10 1.06 -19.92 -24.04
C ARG A 10 0.40 -18.85 -23.17
N TYR A 11 1.10 -17.75 -22.89
CA TYR A 11 0.66 -16.73 -21.94
C TYR A 11 0.44 -15.39 -22.64
N VAL A 12 -0.69 -14.74 -22.33
CA VAL A 12 -1.00 -13.37 -22.75
C VAL A 12 -0.85 -12.44 -21.54
N PHE A 13 -0.03 -11.39 -21.67
CA PHE A 13 0.14 -10.38 -20.63
C PHE A 13 -0.66 -9.15 -21.01
N ARG A 14 -1.51 -8.67 -20.11
CA ARG A 14 -2.36 -7.50 -20.31
C ARG A 14 -2.89 -6.95 -18.99
N GLU A 15 -3.47 -5.77 -19.03
CA GLU A 15 -4.23 -5.26 -17.89
C GLU A 15 -5.41 -6.19 -17.55
N LEU A 16 -5.74 -6.26 -16.26
CA LEU A 16 -6.91 -7.00 -15.77
C LEU A 16 -8.19 -6.39 -16.35
N ARG A 17 -9.11 -7.23 -16.78
CA ARG A 17 -10.45 -6.86 -17.22
C ARG A 17 -11.48 -7.30 -16.19
N ALA A 18 -12.70 -6.75 -16.28
CA ALA A 18 -13.77 -7.11 -15.36
C ALA A 18 -14.07 -8.63 -15.38
N GLU A 19 -14.05 -9.24 -16.57
CA GLU A 19 -14.30 -10.68 -16.76
C GLU A 19 -13.22 -11.59 -16.15
N ASP A 20 -12.04 -11.04 -15.82
CA ASP A 20 -10.92 -11.80 -15.24
C ASP A 20 -11.00 -11.91 -13.71
N LEU A 21 -11.84 -11.09 -13.06
CA LEU A 21 -11.77 -10.88 -11.63
C LEU A 21 -11.97 -12.15 -10.81
N ASP A 22 -12.95 -12.96 -11.16
CA ASP A 22 -13.21 -14.25 -10.47
C ASP A 22 -11.99 -15.17 -10.54
N SER A 23 -11.37 -15.28 -11.73
CA SER A 23 -10.17 -16.09 -11.95
C SER A 23 -8.95 -15.52 -11.19
N TRP A 24 -8.83 -14.20 -11.11
CA TRP A 24 -7.79 -13.54 -10.35
C TRP A 24 -7.93 -13.83 -8.85
N LEU A 25 -9.16 -13.68 -8.31
CA LEU A 25 -9.47 -13.94 -6.89
C LEU A 25 -9.19 -15.41 -6.52
N GLU A 26 -9.56 -16.35 -7.38
CA GLU A 26 -9.27 -17.78 -7.17
C GLU A 26 -7.75 -18.05 -7.14
N THR A 27 -7.01 -17.49 -8.09
CA THR A 27 -5.55 -17.64 -8.13
C THR A 27 -4.89 -16.98 -6.90
N ARG A 28 -5.42 -15.84 -6.44
CA ARG A 28 -4.96 -15.20 -5.21
C ARG A 28 -5.17 -16.10 -3.99
N ARG A 29 -6.36 -16.67 -3.85
CA ARG A 29 -6.68 -17.59 -2.75
C ARG A 29 -5.73 -18.80 -2.69
N LEU A 30 -5.37 -19.35 -3.86
CA LEU A 30 -4.40 -20.45 -3.96
C LEU A 30 -2.95 -20.04 -3.64
N CYS A 31 -2.61 -18.78 -3.89
CA CYS A 31 -1.26 -18.26 -3.67
C CYS A 31 -1.02 -17.78 -2.24
N PHE A 32 -2.07 -17.29 -1.57
CA PHE A 32 -2.04 -16.69 -0.24
C PHE A 32 -3.12 -17.32 0.68
N PRO A 33 -3.01 -18.62 0.99
CA PRO A 33 -4.03 -19.33 1.75
C PRO A 33 -4.13 -18.88 3.22
N GLU A 34 -3.08 -18.26 3.76
CA GLU A 34 -3.03 -17.75 5.13
C GLU A 34 -3.58 -16.31 5.24
N ASP A 35 -3.74 -15.61 4.12
CA ASP A 35 -4.27 -14.25 4.11
C ASP A 35 -5.78 -14.24 4.29
N ALA A 36 -6.30 -13.12 4.79
CA ALA A 36 -7.74 -12.88 4.78
C ALA A 36 -8.30 -13.02 3.35
N VAL A 37 -9.45 -13.66 3.24
CA VAL A 37 -10.11 -13.84 1.94
C VAL A 37 -10.46 -12.47 1.37
N MET A 38 -9.92 -12.19 0.19
CA MET A 38 -10.31 -11.01 -0.58
C MET A 38 -11.46 -11.41 -1.49
N ASP A 39 -12.55 -10.67 -1.42
CA ASP A 39 -13.68 -10.74 -2.34
C ASP A 39 -13.63 -9.60 -3.37
N GLU A 40 -14.64 -9.52 -4.23
CA GLU A 40 -14.76 -8.49 -5.25
C GLU A 40 -14.77 -7.07 -4.63
N GLU A 41 -15.49 -6.86 -3.52
CA GLU A 41 -15.54 -5.57 -2.83
C GLU A 41 -14.15 -5.18 -2.31
N GLY A 42 -13.46 -6.11 -1.68
CA GLY A 42 -12.08 -5.94 -1.20
C GLY A 42 -11.11 -5.60 -2.33
N PHE A 43 -11.25 -6.29 -3.49
CA PHE A 43 -10.45 -5.98 -4.68
C PHE A 43 -10.71 -4.55 -5.18
N HIS A 44 -11.98 -4.20 -5.38
CA HIS A 44 -12.34 -2.87 -5.86
C HIS A 44 -11.88 -1.78 -4.90
N ARG A 45 -12.00 -2.01 -3.60
CA ARG A 45 -11.53 -1.07 -2.59
C ARG A 45 -10.01 -0.90 -2.64
N ALA A 46 -9.26 -1.99 -2.74
CA ALA A 46 -7.80 -1.93 -2.73
C ALA A 46 -7.21 -1.31 -4.00
N HIS A 47 -7.81 -1.57 -5.15
CA HIS A 47 -7.20 -1.28 -6.45
C HIS A 47 -8.00 -0.29 -7.30
N THR A 48 -9.33 -0.42 -7.38
CA THR A 48 -10.15 0.44 -8.24
C THR A 48 -10.47 1.78 -7.59
N LEU A 49 -10.81 1.77 -6.29
CA LEU A 49 -11.22 2.96 -5.53
C LEU A 49 -10.04 3.73 -4.92
N ASN A 50 -8.81 3.29 -5.15
CA ASN A 50 -7.63 4.07 -4.81
C ASN A 50 -7.67 5.41 -5.58
N PRO A 51 -7.57 6.58 -4.91
CA PRO A 51 -7.62 7.90 -5.57
C PRO A 51 -6.58 8.08 -6.67
N ALA A 52 -5.46 7.36 -6.60
CA ALA A 52 -4.41 7.37 -7.62
C ALA A 52 -4.59 6.26 -8.69
N GLY A 53 -5.70 5.53 -8.63
CA GLY A 53 -5.96 4.35 -9.45
C GLY A 53 -5.16 3.12 -9.04
N GLY A 54 -5.40 1.99 -9.68
CA GLY A 54 -4.61 0.77 -9.49
C GLY A 54 -3.71 0.48 -10.71
N ARG A 55 -2.70 -0.34 -10.51
CA ARG A 55 -1.86 -0.91 -11.59
C ARG A 55 -1.96 -2.42 -11.48
N VAL A 56 -2.77 -3.04 -12.32
CA VAL A 56 -3.01 -4.49 -12.27
C VAL A 56 -2.71 -5.10 -13.62
N LEU A 57 -1.62 -5.85 -13.71
CA LEU A 57 -1.25 -6.60 -14.90
C LEU A 57 -1.34 -8.09 -14.61
N VAL A 58 -1.94 -8.83 -15.53
CA VAL A 58 -2.14 -10.28 -15.43
C VAL A 58 -1.46 -11.03 -16.56
N GLY A 59 -1.06 -12.25 -16.26
CA GLY A 59 -0.71 -13.26 -17.27
C GLY A 59 -1.82 -14.29 -17.33
N VAL A 60 -2.40 -14.44 -18.51
CA VAL A 60 -3.55 -15.31 -18.80
C VAL A 60 -3.12 -16.51 -19.62
N CYS A 61 -3.60 -17.70 -19.26
CA CYS A 61 -3.42 -18.95 -19.99
C CYS A 61 -4.79 -19.51 -20.37
N GLY A 62 -5.14 -19.42 -21.64
CA GLY A 62 -6.53 -19.69 -22.06
C GLY A 62 -7.46 -18.62 -21.53
N GLU A 63 -8.38 -18.99 -20.64
CA GLU A 63 -9.31 -18.08 -19.95
C GLU A 63 -8.93 -17.85 -18.49
N GLU A 64 -7.86 -18.49 -18.00
CA GLU A 64 -7.46 -18.44 -16.59
C GLU A 64 -6.38 -17.39 -16.34
N VAL A 65 -6.55 -16.58 -15.32
CA VAL A 65 -5.48 -15.72 -14.77
C VAL A 65 -4.54 -16.61 -13.96
N VAL A 66 -3.32 -16.74 -14.42
CA VAL A 66 -2.32 -17.62 -13.79
C VAL A 66 -1.13 -16.87 -13.17
N SER A 67 -1.07 -15.58 -13.39
CA SER A 67 -0.12 -14.71 -12.69
C SER A 67 -0.62 -13.27 -12.64
N SER A 68 -0.16 -12.52 -11.66
CA SER A 68 -0.35 -11.08 -11.62
C SER A 68 0.87 -10.37 -11.05
N TYR A 69 1.00 -9.11 -11.47
CA TYR A 69 1.88 -8.13 -10.86
C TYR A 69 1.08 -6.87 -10.62
N VAL A 70 0.98 -6.45 -9.36
CA VAL A 70 0.03 -5.42 -8.93
C VAL A 70 0.77 -4.36 -8.15
N ALA A 71 0.39 -3.10 -8.34
CA ALA A 71 0.88 -2.02 -7.51
C ALA A 71 -0.24 -1.02 -7.17
N GLN A 72 -0.15 -0.47 -5.97
CA GLN A 72 -1.00 0.58 -5.45
C GLN A 72 -0.24 1.91 -5.52
N PRO A 73 -0.57 2.80 -6.47
CA PRO A 73 0.03 4.11 -6.54
C PRO A 73 -0.39 4.98 -5.35
N MET A 74 0.52 5.81 -4.93
CA MET A 74 0.30 6.86 -3.94
C MET A 74 0.87 8.15 -4.49
N ARG A 75 0.09 9.23 -4.44
CA ARG A 75 0.57 10.56 -4.83
C ARG A 75 1.63 11.03 -3.83
N VAL A 76 2.77 11.47 -4.34
CA VAL A 76 3.93 11.93 -3.57
C VAL A 76 4.36 13.28 -4.11
N ARG A 77 4.55 14.26 -3.24
CA ARG A 77 5.29 15.47 -3.58
C ARG A 77 6.77 15.17 -3.52
N LEU A 78 7.45 15.28 -4.67
CA LEU A 78 8.90 15.15 -4.80
C LEU A 78 9.49 16.50 -5.20
N GLY A 79 10.12 17.18 -4.26
CA GLY A 79 10.48 18.57 -4.46
C GLY A 79 9.24 19.44 -4.70
N THR A 80 9.09 19.97 -5.92
CA THR A 80 7.95 20.80 -6.34
C THR A 80 6.94 20.05 -7.21
N GLU A 81 7.19 18.80 -7.55
CA GLU A 81 6.37 18.02 -8.48
C GLU A 81 5.56 16.96 -7.76
N ASP A 82 4.35 16.71 -8.24
CA ASP A 82 3.56 15.57 -7.81
C ASP A 82 3.85 14.39 -8.74
N VAL A 83 4.26 13.27 -8.14
CA VAL A 83 4.60 12.02 -8.81
C VAL A 83 3.88 10.85 -8.13
N TYR A 84 3.96 9.66 -8.72
CA TYR A 84 3.44 8.45 -8.09
C TYR A 84 4.57 7.55 -7.59
N PHE A 85 4.44 7.10 -6.34
CA PHE A 85 5.20 5.99 -5.79
C PHE A 85 4.26 4.80 -5.66
N CYS A 86 4.66 3.65 -6.18
CA CYS A 86 3.80 2.48 -6.27
C CYS A 86 4.25 1.36 -5.33
N HIS A 87 3.39 1.04 -4.39
CA HIS A 87 3.58 -0.11 -3.52
C HIS A 87 3.19 -1.39 -4.24
N VAL A 88 4.17 -2.26 -4.50
CA VAL A 88 3.95 -3.56 -5.14
C VAL A 88 3.34 -4.53 -4.13
N VAL A 89 2.17 -5.07 -4.48
CA VAL A 89 1.36 -5.97 -3.66
C VAL A 89 0.80 -7.11 -4.51
N ASP A 90 0.22 -8.14 -3.91
CA ASP A 90 -0.52 -9.23 -4.58
C ASP A 90 0.16 -9.79 -5.84
N SER A 91 1.50 -9.77 -5.86
CA SER A 91 2.29 -10.31 -6.97
C SER A 91 2.38 -11.83 -6.84
N MET A 92 1.80 -12.56 -7.79
CA MET A 92 1.60 -13.98 -7.65
C MET A 92 1.79 -14.76 -8.96
N VAL A 93 2.01 -16.06 -8.79
CA VAL A 93 1.95 -17.06 -9.87
C VAL A 93 1.22 -18.29 -9.35
N HIS A 94 0.22 -18.75 -10.09
CA HIS A 94 -0.53 -19.97 -9.78
C HIS A 94 0.43 -21.14 -9.53
N PRO A 95 0.23 -21.96 -8.49
CA PRO A 95 1.17 -23.02 -8.11
C PRO A 95 1.57 -23.96 -9.26
N GLU A 96 0.64 -24.35 -10.14
CA GLU A 96 0.90 -25.24 -11.28
C GLU A 96 1.73 -24.59 -12.40
N HIS A 97 1.84 -23.27 -12.41
CA HIS A 97 2.61 -22.49 -13.38
C HIS A 97 3.97 -22.02 -12.85
N ARG A 98 4.33 -22.40 -11.61
CA ARG A 98 5.63 -22.08 -11.02
C ARG A 98 6.71 -22.98 -11.59
N LYS A 99 7.66 -22.40 -12.29
CA LYS A 99 8.85 -23.10 -12.81
C LYS A 99 10.11 -22.68 -12.09
N GLY A 100 11.13 -23.58 -12.11
CA GLY A 100 12.42 -23.35 -11.48
C GLY A 100 13.21 -22.20 -12.13
N LEU A 101 14.24 -21.71 -11.39
CA LEU A 101 15.01 -20.49 -11.65
C LEU A 101 15.94 -20.49 -12.90
N LYS A 102 15.89 -21.50 -13.77
CA LYS A 102 16.85 -21.60 -14.90
C LYS A 102 16.53 -20.67 -16.07
N ASN A 103 15.30 -20.25 -16.24
CA ASN A 103 14.85 -19.24 -17.22
C ASN A 103 13.97 -18.23 -16.48
N PRO A 104 13.85 -16.97 -16.95
CA PRO A 104 12.89 -16.05 -16.35
C PRO A 104 11.54 -16.73 -16.29
N GLY A 105 11.11 -17.08 -15.07
CA GLY A 105 9.83 -17.74 -14.84
C GLY A 105 8.67 -16.79 -15.12
N LEU A 106 7.44 -17.30 -15.04
CA LEU A 106 6.23 -16.53 -15.32
C LEU A 106 6.14 -15.25 -14.45
N PHE A 107 6.58 -15.31 -13.20
CA PHE A 107 6.65 -14.13 -12.32
C PHE A 107 7.45 -12.98 -12.95
N VAL A 108 8.67 -13.27 -13.39
CA VAL A 108 9.55 -12.24 -13.98
C VAL A 108 8.97 -11.71 -15.30
N ARG A 109 8.39 -12.57 -16.13
CA ARG A 109 7.76 -12.17 -17.40
C ARG A 109 6.55 -11.27 -17.15
N THR A 110 5.74 -11.59 -16.13
CA THR A 110 4.59 -10.75 -15.74
C THR A 110 5.08 -9.39 -15.22
N ALA A 111 6.11 -9.37 -14.39
CA ALA A 111 6.70 -8.13 -13.89
C ALA A 111 7.31 -7.27 -15.01
N GLN A 112 8.03 -7.88 -15.95
CA GLN A 112 8.57 -7.16 -17.11
C GLN A 112 7.46 -6.51 -17.94
N ALA A 113 6.39 -7.28 -18.26
CA ALA A 113 5.23 -6.73 -18.96
C ALA A 113 4.52 -5.62 -18.15
N PHE A 114 4.53 -5.70 -16.82
CA PHE A 114 4.03 -4.64 -15.96
C PHE A 114 4.86 -3.37 -16.11
N PHE A 115 6.19 -3.46 -16.05
CA PHE A 115 7.08 -2.32 -16.22
C PHE A 115 7.02 -1.74 -17.63
N ASP A 116 6.89 -2.58 -18.66
CA ASP A 116 6.67 -2.12 -20.05
C ASP A 116 5.37 -1.31 -20.19
N ARG A 117 4.36 -1.62 -19.37
CA ARG A 117 3.05 -0.94 -19.43
C ARG A 117 2.96 0.29 -18.54
N PHE A 118 3.51 0.25 -17.34
CA PHE A 118 3.31 1.25 -16.29
C PHE A 118 4.59 1.96 -15.84
N GLY A 119 5.77 1.45 -16.22
CA GLY A 119 7.04 1.93 -15.67
C GLY A 119 7.29 3.42 -15.86
N ASP A 120 6.87 3.98 -17.00
CA ASP A 120 7.03 5.41 -17.30
C ASP A 120 5.99 6.30 -16.60
N MET A 121 4.97 5.71 -15.98
CA MET A 121 3.91 6.46 -15.29
C MET A 121 4.25 6.76 -13.82
N ASP A 122 5.18 6.00 -13.26
CA ASP A 122 5.44 5.96 -11.83
C ASP A 122 6.93 6.24 -11.56
N ALA A 123 7.23 7.11 -10.61
CA ALA A 123 8.61 7.49 -10.31
C ALA A 123 9.36 6.40 -9.52
N VAL A 124 8.65 5.64 -8.69
CA VAL A 124 9.24 4.60 -7.84
C VAL A 124 8.28 3.43 -7.69
N HIS A 125 8.80 2.21 -7.83
CA HIS A 125 8.13 0.98 -7.40
C HIS A 125 8.87 0.42 -6.19
N TYR A 126 8.15 0.14 -5.10
CA TYR A 126 8.72 -0.36 -3.85
C TYR A 126 7.82 -1.44 -3.23
N GLY A 127 8.37 -2.20 -2.30
CA GLY A 127 7.60 -3.22 -1.58
C GLY A 127 8.38 -3.82 -0.42
N TRP A 128 7.69 -4.65 0.34
CA TRP A 128 8.25 -5.47 1.43
C TRP A 128 8.15 -6.95 1.06
N PRO A 129 8.99 -7.42 0.12
CA PRO A 129 8.91 -8.78 -0.36
C PRO A 129 9.38 -9.77 0.70
N VAL A 130 8.75 -10.95 0.73
CA VAL A 130 9.30 -12.09 1.44
C VAL A 130 10.66 -12.47 0.84
N GLU A 131 11.55 -13.10 1.63
CA GLU A 131 12.94 -13.39 1.23
C GLU A 131 13.06 -14.05 -0.15
N ARG A 132 12.17 -14.98 -0.48
CA ARG A 132 12.16 -15.66 -1.78
C ARG A 132 11.88 -14.71 -2.94
N ALA A 133 10.89 -13.83 -2.80
CA ALA A 133 10.56 -12.83 -3.81
C ALA A 133 11.70 -11.81 -3.93
N GLN A 134 12.24 -11.31 -2.82
CA GLN A 134 13.39 -10.39 -2.81
C GLN A 134 14.59 -10.91 -3.63
N ARG A 135 14.90 -12.22 -3.53
CA ARG A 135 15.98 -12.82 -4.33
C ARG A 135 15.71 -12.76 -5.83
N ILE A 136 14.45 -12.98 -6.24
CA ILE A 136 14.02 -12.89 -7.64
C ILE A 136 14.08 -11.45 -8.12
N ASP A 137 13.51 -10.53 -7.35
CA ASP A 137 13.42 -9.10 -7.65
C ASP A 137 14.80 -8.49 -7.84
N ARG A 138 15.74 -8.78 -6.94
CA ARG A 138 17.12 -8.31 -7.04
C ARG A 138 17.87 -8.90 -8.23
N ARG A 139 17.59 -10.15 -8.60
CA ARG A 139 18.32 -10.85 -9.67
C ARG A 139 17.82 -10.50 -11.06
N PHE A 140 16.52 -10.28 -11.23
CA PHE A 140 15.88 -10.20 -12.54
C PHE A 140 15.12 -8.90 -12.80
N LEU A 141 14.80 -8.12 -11.76
CA LEU A 141 14.01 -6.90 -11.85
C LEU A 141 14.77 -5.67 -11.34
N GLU A 142 16.07 -5.80 -11.07
CA GLU A 142 16.96 -4.71 -10.66
C GLU A 142 16.58 -4.01 -9.34
N TYR A 143 15.72 -4.62 -8.51
CA TYR A 143 15.35 -4.07 -7.21
C TYR A 143 16.57 -3.95 -6.30
N LYS A 144 16.59 -2.86 -5.53
CA LYS A 144 17.62 -2.58 -4.53
C LYS A 144 17.01 -2.55 -3.14
N VAL A 145 17.69 -3.12 -2.17
CA VAL A 145 17.33 -2.93 -0.76
C VAL A 145 17.72 -1.51 -0.39
N VAL A 146 16.73 -0.71 0.01
CA VAL A 146 16.95 0.67 0.45
C VAL A 146 17.31 0.70 1.93
N ARG A 147 16.56 -0.05 2.74
CA ARG A 147 16.79 -0.20 4.18
C ARG A 147 16.05 -1.41 4.72
N GLU A 148 16.37 -1.80 5.94
CA GLU A 148 15.58 -2.71 6.74
C GLU A 148 14.56 -1.90 7.57
N GLU A 149 13.30 -2.34 7.57
CA GLU A 149 12.27 -1.73 8.40
C GLU A 149 12.36 -2.26 9.83
N LEU A 150 12.27 -1.35 10.79
CA LEU A 150 12.25 -1.67 12.20
C LEU A 150 10.89 -1.29 12.79
N ALA A 151 10.28 -2.22 13.51
CA ALA A 151 9.14 -1.90 14.36
C ALA A 151 9.65 -1.30 15.67
N LEU A 152 9.24 -0.07 15.97
CA LEU A 152 9.53 0.58 17.24
C LEU A 152 8.39 0.29 18.21
N VAL A 153 8.70 -0.31 19.36
CA VAL A 153 7.73 -0.62 20.40
C VAL A 153 7.95 0.32 21.56
N CYS A 154 6.88 0.95 22.05
CA CYS A 154 6.90 1.80 23.25
C CYS A 154 5.87 1.28 24.24
N GLU A 155 6.30 1.02 25.46
CA GLU A 155 5.38 0.74 26.57
C GLU A 155 4.86 2.06 27.13
N LEU A 156 3.54 2.24 27.10
CA LEU A 156 2.89 3.39 27.71
C LEU A 156 2.65 3.13 29.19
N GLY A 157 3.22 3.95 30.04
CA GLY A 157 2.96 3.89 31.48
C GLY A 157 1.61 4.51 31.85
N PRO A 158 1.05 4.21 33.04
CA PRO A 158 -0.21 4.77 33.52
C PRO A 158 -0.21 6.30 33.67
N ASP A 159 0.97 6.89 33.75
CA ASP A 159 1.18 8.36 33.87
C ASP A 159 1.62 9.01 32.55
N SER A 160 1.39 8.37 31.42
CA SER A 160 1.59 9.02 30.10
C SER A 160 0.54 10.12 29.91
N GLY A 161 0.54 11.07 30.85
CA GLY A 161 -0.50 12.04 31.12
C GLY A 161 -1.01 12.75 29.86
N ALA A 162 -2.31 12.94 29.81
CA ALA A 162 -2.96 13.76 28.80
C ALA A 162 -2.29 15.14 28.76
N ALA A 163 -1.68 15.48 27.64
CA ALA A 163 -1.27 16.87 27.42
C ALA A 163 -2.55 17.71 27.34
N GLU A 164 -2.53 18.92 27.95
CA GLU A 164 -3.67 19.85 27.85
C GLU A 164 -3.93 20.19 26.37
N GLY A 165 -5.18 20.05 25.95
CA GLY A 165 -5.63 20.38 24.61
C GLY A 165 -6.71 19.44 24.11
N ASP A 166 -7.48 19.89 23.14
CA ASP A 166 -8.58 19.11 22.58
C ASP A 166 -8.05 18.11 21.55
N VAL A 167 -8.15 16.83 21.88
CA VAL A 167 -7.99 15.73 20.92
C VAL A 167 -9.35 15.13 20.65
N VAL A 168 -9.72 15.07 19.38
CA VAL A 168 -11.01 14.55 18.94
C VAL A 168 -10.82 13.43 17.94
N GLU A 169 -11.74 12.49 17.94
CA GLU A 169 -11.81 11.47 16.87
C GLU A 169 -12.51 12.06 15.66
N LEU A 170 -11.86 11.96 14.50
CA LEU A 170 -12.46 12.33 13.22
C LEU A 170 -13.17 11.12 12.62
N THR A 171 -14.39 11.36 12.12
CA THR A 171 -15.17 10.37 11.35
C THR A 171 -15.12 10.65 9.84
N GLU A 172 -14.60 11.81 9.46
CA GLU A 172 -14.41 12.23 8.08
C GLU A 172 -13.24 13.21 7.99
N ALA A 173 -12.72 13.44 6.79
CA ALA A 173 -11.67 14.41 6.54
C ALA A 173 -12.15 15.46 5.53
N GLY A 174 -11.85 16.71 5.83
CA GLY A 174 -12.07 17.85 4.96
C GLY A 174 -10.76 18.41 4.35
N PRO A 175 -10.83 19.57 3.69
CA PRO A 175 -9.67 20.20 3.04
C PRO A 175 -8.58 20.64 4.02
N GLU A 176 -8.90 20.80 5.31
CA GLU A 176 -7.95 21.18 6.37
C GLU A 176 -6.83 20.16 6.55
N VAL A 177 -7.08 18.88 6.24
CA VAL A 177 -6.06 17.83 6.29
C VAL A 177 -4.96 18.10 5.26
N PHE A 178 -5.33 18.52 4.06
CA PHE A 178 -4.34 18.87 3.03
C PHE A 178 -3.52 20.09 3.43
N ALA A 179 -4.16 21.11 4.02
CA ALA A 179 -3.46 22.29 4.54
C ALA A 179 -2.47 21.95 5.67
N LEU A 180 -2.86 21.04 6.57
CA LEU A 180 -1.93 20.50 7.58
C LEU A 180 -0.78 19.75 6.94
N TRP A 181 -1.06 18.89 5.97
CA TRP A 181 -0.03 18.15 5.26
C TRP A 181 0.96 19.08 4.54
N GLU A 182 0.48 20.14 3.89
CA GLU A 182 1.38 21.11 3.25
C GLU A 182 2.38 21.71 4.24
N ARG A 183 1.93 22.08 5.45
CA ARG A 183 2.82 22.58 6.51
C ARG A 183 3.87 21.53 6.92
N CYS A 184 3.44 20.27 7.08
CA CYS A 184 4.32 19.17 7.47
C CYS A 184 5.31 18.78 6.37
N ALA A 185 4.88 18.85 5.11
CA ALA A 185 5.66 18.38 3.97
C ALA A 185 6.85 19.26 3.61
N LEU A 186 6.85 20.54 4.00
CA LEU A 186 7.88 21.53 3.64
C LEU A 186 9.32 21.12 3.96
N ARG A 187 9.51 20.24 4.93
CA ARG A 187 10.83 19.79 5.38
C ARG A 187 11.35 18.53 4.67
N TRP A 188 10.51 17.90 3.85
CA TRP A 188 10.84 16.62 3.22
C TRP A 188 11.02 16.80 1.71
N GLU A 189 12.08 16.19 1.17
CA GLU A 189 12.28 16.14 -0.28
C GLU A 189 11.20 15.29 -0.98
N ALA A 190 10.69 14.27 -0.29
CA ALA A 190 9.59 13.44 -0.74
C ALA A 190 8.60 13.22 0.40
N SER A 191 7.32 13.47 0.16
CA SER A 191 6.25 13.25 1.14
C SER A 191 4.98 12.74 0.45
N ALA A 192 4.47 11.61 0.92
CA ALA A 192 3.18 11.12 0.43
C ALA A 192 2.08 12.13 0.81
N VAL A 193 1.25 12.47 -0.17
CA VAL A 193 0.17 13.45 0.00
C VAL A 193 -0.91 12.87 0.89
N ARG A 194 -1.31 13.64 1.92
CA ARG A 194 -2.46 13.36 2.79
C ARG A 194 -3.53 14.40 2.48
N ASP A 195 -4.54 13.99 1.77
CA ASP A 195 -5.75 14.77 1.54
C ASP A 195 -6.98 13.98 2.00
N ALA A 196 -8.15 14.58 1.89
CA ALA A 196 -9.40 13.98 2.32
C ALA A 196 -9.68 12.64 1.58
N ASP A 197 -9.39 12.57 0.29
CA ASP A 197 -9.63 11.36 -0.50
C ASP A 197 -8.67 10.22 -0.11
N TYR A 198 -7.40 10.55 0.16
CA TYR A 198 -6.44 9.58 0.69
C TYR A 198 -6.88 9.02 2.04
N LEU A 199 -7.26 9.90 3.00
CA LEU A 199 -7.68 9.46 4.33
C LEU A 199 -8.97 8.63 4.26
N ARG A 200 -9.92 9.04 3.43
CA ARG A 200 -11.16 8.28 3.22
C ARG A 200 -10.85 6.89 2.72
N TRP A 201 -10.12 6.78 1.63
CA TRP A 201 -9.77 5.50 1.03
C TRP A 201 -8.93 4.64 1.97
N ARG A 202 -7.92 5.21 2.59
CA ARG A 202 -6.92 4.45 3.34
C ARG A 202 -7.38 4.04 4.72
N PHE A 203 -8.17 4.87 5.40
CA PHE A 203 -8.50 4.69 6.81
C PHE A 203 -10.00 4.62 7.10
N PHE A 204 -10.79 5.61 6.72
CA PHE A 204 -12.20 5.66 7.11
C PHE A 204 -13.06 4.56 6.48
N GLU A 205 -12.77 4.21 5.25
CA GLU A 205 -13.54 3.24 4.49
C GLU A 205 -12.75 1.93 4.24
N HIS A 206 -11.76 1.61 5.06
CA HIS A 206 -11.00 0.37 4.90
C HIS A 206 -11.90 -0.85 5.20
N PRO A 207 -12.01 -1.86 4.29
CA PRO A 207 -13.04 -2.90 4.38
C PRO A 207 -12.82 -3.88 5.54
N SER A 208 -11.56 -4.16 5.89
CA SER A 208 -11.20 -5.23 6.82
C SER A 208 -10.46 -4.76 8.06
N ARG A 209 -10.07 -3.49 8.14
CA ARG A 209 -9.33 -2.93 9.28
C ARG A 209 -10.05 -1.73 9.84
N ARG A 210 -10.03 -1.60 11.14
CA ARG A 210 -10.53 -0.43 11.84
C ARG A 210 -9.36 0.47 12.23
N TYR A 211 -9.53 1.75 11.94
CA TYR A 211 -8.59 2.79 12.30
C TYR A 211 -9.29 3.86 13.09
N THR A 212 -8.60 4.39 14.09
CA THR A 212 -9.02 5.58 14.81
C THR A 212 -8.17 6.74 14.32
N VAL A 213 -8.80 7.75 13.75
CA VAL A 213 -8.14 8.96 13.28
C VAL A 213 -8.32 10.03 14.35
N LEU A 214 -7.24 10.44 14.99
CA LEU A 214 -7.22 11.42 16.07
C LEU A 214 -6.66 12.75 15.55
N ALA A 215 -7.35 13.84 15.87
CA ALA A 215 -6.97 15.19 15.52
C ALA A 215 -6.67 16.02 16.78
N ALA A 216 -5.53 16.68 16.80
CA ALA A 216 -5.23 17.72 17.76
C ALA A 216 -5.72 19.05 17.19
N LEU A 217 -6.60 19.74 17.94
CA LEU A 217 -7.17 21.01 17.56
C LEU A 217 -6.56 22.16 18.36
N ALA A 218 -6.42 23.30 17.70
CA ALA A 218 -6.13 24.57 18.36
C ALA A 218 -7.37 25.10 19.11
N THR A 219 -7.20 26.13 19.91
CA THR A 219 -8.30 26.79 20.66
C THR A 219 -9.35 27.43 19.76
N ASP A 220 -9.00 27.77 18.53
CA ASP A 220 -9.92 28.28 17.51
C ASP A 220 -10.59 27.17 16.67
N GLY A 221 -10.31 25.90 16.98
CA GLY A 221 -10.82 24.71 16.29
C GLY A 221 -10.07 24.34 15.02
N SER A 222 -8.97 25.03 14.67
CA SER A 222 -8.16 24.65 13.52
C SER A 222 -7.36 23.37 13.76
N LEU A 223 -7.13 22.59 12.69
CA LEU A 223 -6.39 21.33 12.76
C LEU A 223 -4.88 21.59 12.85
N GLU A 224 -4.27 21.18 13.98
CA GLU A 224 -2.82 21.32 14.22
C GLU A 224 -2.04 20.04 14.01
N GLY A 225 -2.64 18.90 14.30
CA GLY A 225 -1.99 17.60 14.14
C GLY A 225 -2.98 16.48 13.91
N LEU A 226 -2.51 15.40 13.33
CA LEU A 226 -3.30 14.21 13.08
C LEU A 226 -2.45 12.97 13.30
N CYS A 227 -3.03 11.95 13.95
CA CYS A 227 -2.45 10.62 13.97
C CYS A 227 -3.51 9.56 13.68
N VAL A 228 -3.07 8.43 13.16
CA VAL A 228 -3.92 7.29 12.88
C VAL A 228 -3.42 6.08 13.66
N VAL A 229 -4.33 5.51 14.45
CA VAL A 229 -4.07 4.33 15.27
C VAL A 229 -4.86 3.16 14.73
N GLY A 230 -4.19 2.03 14.54
CA GLY A 230 -4.80 0.78 14.11
C GLY A 230 -4.60 -0.35 15.13
N GLU A 231 -5.27 -1.47 14.90
CA GLU A 231 -4.98 -2.70 15.63
C GLU A 231 -3.61 -3.23 15.20
N ASP A 232 -2.79 -3.67 16.17
CA ASP A 232 -1.51 -4.30 15.88
C ASP A 232 -1.66 -5.81 15.98
N GLU A 233 -1.53 -6.49 14.86
CA GLU A 233 -1.58 -7.94 14.78
C GLU A 233 -0.19 -8.60 14.94
N ILE A 234 0.88 -7.78 14.99
CA ILE A 234 2.26 -8.27 14.82
C ILE A 234 2.98 -8.39 16.17
N GLN A 235 2.72 -7.52 17.13
CA GLN A 235 3.63 -7.32 18.28
C GLN A 235 3.15 -7.94 19.60
N ALA A 236 1.96 -7.65 20.05
CA ALA A 236 1.45 -8.16 21.32
C ALA A 236 -0.06 -7.96 21.46
N GLU A 237 -0.70 -8.85 22.26
CA GLU A 237 -2.09 -8.70 22.63
C GLU A 237 -2.33 -7.34 23.34
N GLY A 238 -3.29 -6.56 22.83
CA GLY A 238 -3.61 -5.24 23.34
C GLY A 238 -2.73 -4.10 22.82
N ALA A 239 -1.72 -4.39 21.99
CA ALA A 239 -0.93 -3.37 21.33
C ALA A 239 -1.75 -2.61 20.27
N ARG A 240 -1.37 -1.35 20.03
CA ARG A 240 -1.89 -0.53 18.95
C ARG A 240 -0.76 -0.07 18.05
N ALA A 241 -1.01 -0.03 16.75
CA ALA A 241 -0.04 0.49 15.79
C ALA A 241 -0.32 1.95 15.49
N LEU A 242 0.69 2.81 15.63
CA LEU A 242 0.66 4.16 15.08
C LEU A 242 1.01 4.04 13.57
N VAL A 243 -0.02 4.11 12.72
CA VAL A 243 0.12 3.80 11.28
C VAL A 243 0.29 5.02 10.39
N ASP A 244 -0.11 6.21 10.88
CA ASP A 244 0.19 7.48 10.22
C ASP A 244 0.35 8.60 11.25
N TRP A 245 1.21 9.56 10.94
CA TRP A 245 1.57 10.66 11.82
C TRP A 245 1.80 11.93 11.02
N LEU A 246 0.96 12.92 11.23
CA LEU A 246 1.01 14.19 10.55
C LEU A 246 0.99 15.33 11.56
N VAL A 247 2.19 15.70 12.03
CA VAL A 247 2.39 16.76 13.01
C VAL A 247 3.58 17.60 12.56
N PRO A 248 3.47 18.93 12.57
CA PRO A 248 4.61 19.81 12.27
C PRO A 248 5.76 19.53 13.23
N ALA A 249 6.97 19.51 12.71
CA ALA A 249 8.12 19.03 13.48
C ALA A 249 8.66 20.06 14.47
N ASP A 250 8.31 21.29 14.29
CA ASP A 250 8.65 22.44 15.14
C ASP A 250 7.59 22.72 16.21
N GLU A 251 6.56 21.90 16.30
CA GLU A 251 5.47 21.99 17.27
C GLU A 251 5.44 20.77 18.22
N PRO A 252 6.41 20.63 19.16
CA PRO A 252 6.52 19.47 20.04
C PRO A 252 5.33 19.29 21.00
N GLU A 253 4.65 20.37 21.38
CA GLU A 253 3.44 20.34 22.21
C GLU A 253 2.27 19.70 21.45
N VAL A 254 2.12 19.94 20.15
CA VAL A 254 1.13 19.27 19.31
C VAL A 254 1.43 17.77 19.22
N ALA A 255 2.71 17.43 19.06
CA ALA A 255 3.14 16.02 19.05
C ALA A 255 2.86 15.33 20.39
N ALA A 256 2.99 16.01 21.52
CA ALA A 256 2.68 15.47 22.84
C ALA A 256 1.17 15.20 22.98
N ARG A 257 0.32 16.13 22.55
CA ARG A 257 -1.17 15.97 22.57
C ARG A 257 -1.61 14.79 21.67
N ALA A 258 -1.12 14.74 20.46
CA ALA A 258 -1.49 13.69 19.48
C ALA A 258 -1.09 12.26 19.91
N ARG A 259 -0.23 12.09 20.92
CA ARG A 259 0.16 10.78 21.48
C ARG A 259 -0.78 10.27 22.56
N THR A 260 -1.68 11.10 23.03
CA THR A 260 -2.52 10.78 24.20
C THR A 260 -3.95 10.56 23.72
N PRO A 261 -4.38 9.29 23.52
CA PRO A 261 -5.74 8.95 23.17
C PRO A 261 -6.73 9.13 24.34
#